data_54a5a0d0aa14a7c983b1b98f593b4901
#
_entry.id   54a5a0d0aa14a7c983b1b98f593b4901
#
_cell.length_a   1.000
_cell.length_b   1.000
_cell.length_c   1.000
_cell.angle_alpha   90.00
_cell.angle_beta   90.00
_cell.angle_gamma   90.00
#
_symmetry.space_group_name_H-M   'P 1'
#
loop_
_entity.id
_entity.type
_entity.pdbx_description
1 polymer ?
#
loop_
_entity_poly.entity_id
_entity_poly.type
_entity_poly.pdbx_seq_one_letter_code
_entity_poly.pdbx_strand_id
1 'polypeptide(L)'
;VKGFTLIELLVVVAIIGILAAVGVVAYSKYTSIAQTRVIKAQNNEIYNFIKTETSIQCVNYSDQLSLSFEEWGRIYKKTAVCNSNWGSWNGDWDVVSKMFNVFKYYFQMNPDVRFKNPVSSKVKHRNSQGFNPSCPSLGDAKNMLPGETCITYESLGSRAVSVNACSNKGFNTWLLVVSKLPNNEFYFNCAGKIW
;
A
#
# COMPACT_ATOMS: atom_id res chain seq x y z
N VAL A 1 34.26 -48.68 21.34
CA VAL A 1 33.55 -47.64 20.60
C VAL A 1 32.96 -48.30 19.37
N LYS A 2 31.61 -48.35 19.23
CA LYS A 2 30.96 -48.86 18.02
C LYS A 2 31.08 -47.78 16.92
N GLY A 3 31.74 -48.10 15.83
CA GLY A 3 31.82 -47.20 14.66
C GLY A 3 30.52 -47.22 13.85
N PHE A 4 30.19 -46.13 13.20
CA PHE A 4 29.05 -45.98 12.28
C PHE A 4 29.30 -46.83 11.01
N THR A 5 28.30 -47.54 10.54
CA THR A 5 28.42 -48.24 9.26
C THR A 5 28.17 -47.32 8.09
N LEU A 6 28.78 -47.61 6.95
CA LEU A 6 28.65 -46.80 5.73
C LEU A 6 27.18 -46.74 5.24
N ILE A 7 26.43 -47.81 5.43
CA ILE A 7 25.02 -47.89 5.05
C ILE A 7 24.12 -47.02 5.93
N GLU A 8 24.39 -46.95 7.24
CA GLU A 8 23.65 -46.07 8.17
C GLU A 8 23.83 -44.60 7.76
N LEU A 9 25.04 -44.20 7.38
CA LEU A 9 25.31 -42.86 6.93
C LEU A 9 24.56 -42.53 5.61
N LEU A 10 24.60 -43.51 4.66
CA LEU A 10 23.96 -43.32 3.35
C LEU A 10 22.44 -43.16 3.46
N VAL A 11 21.79 -43.96 4.31
CA VAL A 11 20.35 -43.88 4.55
C VAL A 11 19.97 -42.52 5.17
N VAL A 12 20.75 -42.03 6.13
CA VAL A 12 20.50 -40.74 6.78
C VAL A 12 20.59 -39.58 5.78
N VAL A 13 21.63 -39.53 4.95
CA VAL A 13 21.78 -38.46 3.96
C VAL A 13 20.70 -38.53 2.86
N ALA A 14 20.24 -39.73 2.50
CA ALA A 14 19.14 -39.91 1.56
C ALA A 14 17.83 -39.35 2.12
N ILE A 15 17.50 -39.62 3.39
CA ILE A 15 16.31 -39.07 4.04
C ILE A 15 16.38 -37.57 4.16
N ILE A 16 17.52 -37.01 4.60
CA ILE A 16 17.72 -35.55 4.69
C ILE A 16 17.56 -34.91 3.31
N GLY A 17 18.10 -35.52 2.26
CA GLY A 17 17.98 -35.04 0.89
C GLY A 17 16.52 -34.91 0.42
N ILE A 18 15.71 -35.95 0.69
CA ILE A 18 14.28 -35.96 0.34
C ILE A 18 13.53 -34.88 1.15
N LEU A 19 13.75 -34.81 2.47
CA LEU A 19 13.09 -33.80 3.32
C LEU A 19 13.48 -32.39 2.94
N ALA A 20 14.74 -32.13 2.59
CA ALA A 20 15.20 -30.82 2.14
C ALA A 20 14.53 -30.42 0.82
N ALA A 21 14.42 -31.33 -0.15
CA ALA A 21 13.80 -31.07 -1.44
C ALA A 21 12.32 -30.62 -1.30
N VAL A 22 11.55 -31.33 -0.48
CA VAL A 22 10.15 -31.01 -0.20
C VAL A 22 10.02 -29.71 0.64
N GLY A 23 10.91 -29.57 1.63
CA GLY A 23 10.89 -28.42 2.55
C GLY A 23 11.10 -27.08 1.85
N VAL A 24 12.02 -26.99 0.90
CA VAL A 24 12.32 -25.73 0.17
C VAL A 24 11.09 -25.25 -0.62
N VAL A 25 10.40 -26.14 -1.31
CA VAL A 25 9.20 -25.76 -2.11
C VAL A 25 8.06 -25.31 -1.21
N ALA A 26 7.80 -26.04 -0.11
CA ALA A 26 6.77 -25.67 0.85
C ALA A 26 7.06 -24.32 1.51
N TYR A 27 8.31 -24.06 1.89
CA TYR A 27 8.75 -22.83 2.53
C TYR A 27 8.59 -21.61 1.61
N SER A 28 8.97 -21.72 0.33
CA SER A 28 8.83 -20.61 -0.62
C SER A 28 7.37 -20.20 -0.83
N LYS A 29 6.46 -21.17 -0.90
CA LYS A 29 5.02 -20.91 -1.01
C LYS A 29 4.46 -20.24 0.25
N TYR A 30 4.88 -20.73 1.42
CA TYR A 30 4.46 -20.16 2.69
C TYR A 30 4.90 -18.69 2.85
N THR A 31 6.15 -18.38 2.51
CA THR A 31 6.68 -17.00 2.57
C THR A 31 5.94 -16.06 1.63
N SER A 32 5.63 -16.48 0.41
CA SER A 32 4.85 -15.66 -0.55
C SER A 32 3.43 -15.35 -0.02
N ILE A 33 2.77 -16.32 0.57
CA ILE A 33 1.44 -16.13 1.19
C ILE A 33 1.55 -15.16 2.38
N ALA A 34 2.54 -15.31 3.25
CA ALA A 34 2.75 -14.43 4.38
C ALA A 34 3.02 -12.98 3.93
N GLN A 35 3.89 -12.79 2.95
CA GLN A 35 4.16 -11.49 2.34
C GLN A 35 2.88 -10.85 1.77
N THR A 36 2.07 -11.60 1.05
CA THR A 36 0.80 -11.13 0.50
C THR A 36 -0.15 -10.64 1.59
N ARG A 37 -0.24 -11.35 2.71
CA ARG A 37 -1.08 -10.96 3.86
C ARG A 37 -0.59 -9.65 4.49
N VAL A 38 0.71 -9.50 4.68
CA VAL A 38 1.31 -8.27 5.23
C VAL A 38 1.02 -7.07 4.32
N ILE A 39 1.20 -7.22 3.00
CA ILE A 39 0.93 -6.15 2.03
C ILE A 39 -0.53 -5.73 2.07
N LYS A 40 -1.46 -6.70 2.08
CA LYS A 40 -2.90 -6.41 2.17
C LYS A 40 -3.28 -5.74 3.49
N ALA A 41 -2.67 -6.15 4.60
CA ALA A 41 -2.89 -5.52 5.90
C ALA A 41 -2.42 -4.06 5.90
N GLN A 42 -1.24 -3.77 5.39
CA GLN A 42 -0.73 -2.40 5.24
C GLN A 42 -1.61 -1.54 4.33
N ASN A 43 -2.08 -2.08 3.22
CA ASN A 43 -2.99 -1.38 2.32
C ASN A 43 -4.31 -1.03 3.04
N ASN A 44 -4.88 -1.98 3.78
CA ASN A 44 -6.10 -1.76 4.56
C ASN A 44 -5.89 -0.73 5.68
N GLU A 45 -4.73 -0.70 6.31
CA GLU A 45 -4.37 0.27 7.34
C GLU A 45 -4.37 1.69 6.77
N ILE A 46 -3.67 1.90 5.64
CA ILE A 46 -3.66 3.19 4.94
C ILE A 46 -5.08 3.60 4.52
N TYR A 47 -5.84 2.68 3.96
CA TYR A 47 -7.22 2.92 3.54
C TYR A 47 -8.10 3.33 4.72
N ASN A 48 -8.04 2.59 5.83
CA ASN A 48 -8.85 2.88 7.02
C ASN A 48 -8.45 4.23 7.63
N PHE A 49 -7.15 4.56 7.66
CA PHE A 49 -6.68 5.86 8.11
C PHE A 49 -7.28 6.98 7.25
N ILE A 50 -7.15 6.89 5.92
CA ILE A 50 -7.71 7.88 5.00
C ILE A 50 -9.21 8.05 5.24
N LYS A 51 -9.94 6.95 5.34
CA LYS A 51 -11.39 6.96 5.57
C LYS A 51 -11.75 7.60 6.89
N THR A 52 -11.05 7.26 7.96
CA THR A 52 -11.31 7.79 9.31
C THR A 52 -11.03 9.29 9.37
N GLU A 53 -9.86 9.72 8.91
CA GLU A 53 -9.47 11.13 8.95
C GLU A 53 -10.41 12.00 8.10
N THR A 54 -10.78 11.51 6.92
CA THR A 54 -11.73 12.23 6.06
C THR A 54 -13.11 12.32 6.70
N SER A 55 -13.62 11.23 7.29
CA SER A 55 -14.92 11.23 7.96
C SER A 55 -14.93 12.16 9.18
N ILE A 56 -13.86 12.15 9.98
CA ILE A 56 -13.79 13.00 11.17
C ILE A 56 -13.67 14.47 10.77
N GLN A 57 -12.70 14.80 9.94
CA GLN A 57 -12.35 16.19 9.68
C GLN A 57 -13.25 16.87 8.64
N CYS A 58 -13.67 16.14 7.60
CA CYS A 58 -14.44 16.72 6.51
C CYS A 58 -15.96 16.65 6.72
N VAL A 59 -16.46 15.67 7.50
CA VAL A 59 -17.90 15.51 7.73
C VAL A 59 -18.34 16.12 9.05
N ASN A 60 -17.58 15.84 10.12
CA ASN A 60 -18.06 16.11 11.48
C ASN A 60 -17.55 17.42 12.09
N TYR A 61 -16.33 17.87 11.73
CA TYR A 61 -15.67 18.94 12.49
C TYR A 61 -15.28 20.16 11.67
N SER A 62 -14.87 20.00 10.43
CA SER A 62 -14.44 21.13 9.61
C SER A 62 -14.45 20.76 8.14
N ASP A 63 -14.67 21.74 7.29
CA ASP A 63 -14.52 21.57 5.85
C ASP A 63 -13.04 21.48 5.41
N GLN A 64 -12.14 21.11 6.34
CA GLN A 64 -10.71 21.11 6.10
C GLN A 64 -10.03 19.86 6.68
N LEU A 65 -9.44 19.06 5.80
CA LEU A 65 -8.52 17.98 6.18
C LEU A 65 -7.17 18.57 6.57
N SER A 66 -6.67 18.21 7.75
CA SER A 66 -5.38 18.68 8.26
C SER A 66 -4.62 17.53 8.92
N LEU A 67 -3.47 17.17 8.37
CA LEU A 67 -2.57 16.18 8.95
C LEU A 67 -1.26 16.82 9.35
N SER A 68 -0.78 16.48 10.55
CA SER A 68 0.49 16.96 11.09
C SER A 68 1.27 15.82 11.72
N PHE A 69 2.58 15.96 11.74
CA PHE A 69 3.50 15.10 12.48
C PHE A 69 4.68 15.95 13.00
N GLU A 70 5.34 15.45 14.02
CA GLU A 70 6.54 16.08 14.57
C GLU A 70 7.79 15.32 14.14
N GLU A 71 8.81 16.05 13.69
CA GLU A 71 10.13 15.50 13.38
C GLU A 71 11.21 16.51 13.85
N TRP A 72 12.13 16.06 14.69
CA TRP A 72 13.22 16.87 15.27
C TRP A 72 12.75 18.15 15.96
N GLY A 73 11.66 18.08 16.73
CA GLY A 73 11.07 19.22 17.44
C GLY A 73 10.40 20.24 16.54
N ARG A 74 10.13 19.90 15.27
CA ARG A 74 9.37 20.74 14.35
C ARG A 74 8.07 20.06 13.95
N ILE A 75 7.01 20.84 13.98
CA ILE A 75 5.69 20.37 13.55
C ILE A 75 5.54 20.64 12.05
N TYR A 76 5.35 19.58 11.30
CA TYR A 76 5.03 19.62 9.87
C TYR A 76 3.53 19.43 9.70
N LYS A 77 2.89 20.34 8.97
CA LYS A 77 1.44 20.34 8.77
C LYS A 77 1.11 20.55 7.29
N LYS A 78 0.16 19.75 6.78
CA LYS A 78 -0.46 19.93 5.46
C LYS A 78 -1.97 19.96 5.61
N THR A 79 -2.60 20.84 4.84
CA THR A 79 -4.05 21.03 4.86
C THR A 79 -4.63 21.02 3.45
N ALA A 80 -5.87 20.55 3.33
CA ALA A 80 -6.67 20.62 2.12
C ALA A 80 -8.12 20.93 2.48
N VAL A 81 -8.79 21.72 1.67
CA VAL A 81 -10.23 22.00 1.85
C VAL A 81 -11.02 20.78 1.39
N CYS A 82 -11.95 20.33 2.22
CA CYS A 82 -12.84 19.20 1.91
C CYS A 82 -14.10 19.65 1.16
N ASN A 83 -14.55 20.90 1.47
CA ASN A 83 -15.76 21.43 0.89
C ASN A 83 -15.45 21.99 -0.50
N SER A 84 -15.95 21.33 -1.50
CA SER A 84 -16.18 21.93 -2.80
C SER A 84 -17.65 21.72 -3.12
N ASN A 85 -18.22 22.64 -3.85
CA ASN A 85 -19.49 22.40 -4.53
C ASN A 85 -19.28 21.20 -5.49
N TRP A 86 -19.45 20.00 -4.98
CA TRP A 86 -19.28 18.70 -5.64
C TRP A 86 -20.27 18.50 -6.79
N GLY A 87 -20.56 19.52 -7.55
CA GLY A 87 -21.39 19.49 -8.74
C GLY A 87 -20.75 20.09 -9.97
N SER A 88 -19.56 20.71 -9.83
CA SER A 88 -18.84 21.28 -10.97
C SER A 88 -17.75 20.31 -11.44
N TRP A 89 -17.71 20.01 -12.71
CA TRP A 89 -16.76 19.11 -13.38
C TRP A 89 -15.27 19.47 -13.10
N ASN A 90 -14.97 20.72 -12.77
CA ASN A 90 -13.63 21.19 -12.47
C ASN A 90 -13.31 21.19 -10.96
N GLY A 91 -14.31 21.11 -10.09
CA GLY A 91 -14.11 21.23 -8.64
C GLY A 91 -13.62 19.93 -7.99
N ASP A 92 -14.13 18.80 -8.41
CA ASP A 92 -13.87 17.49 -7.77
C ASP A 92 -12.41 17.06 -7.89
N TRP A 93 -11.81 17.28 -9.05
CA TRP A 93 -10.41 16.96 -9.32
C TRP A 93 -9.43 17.73 -8.43
N ASP A 94 -9.64 19.03 -8.29
CA ASP A 94 -8.73 19.89 -7.51
C ASP A 94 -8.76 19.51 -6.02
N VAL A 95 -9.93 19.22 -5.47
CA VAL A 95 -10.09 18.82 -4.07
C VAL A 95 -9.43 17.47 -3.82
N VAL A 96 -9.72 16.46 -4.62
CA VAL A 96 -9.12 15.12 -4.46
C VAL A 96 -7.61 15.17 -4.63
N SER A 97 -7.11 15.96 -5.58
CA SER A 97 -5.68 16.18 -5.77
C SER A 97 -5.01 16.84 -4.56
N LYS A 98 -5.66 17.84 -3.94
CA LYS A 98 -5.17 18.46 -2.71
C LYS A 98 -5.19 17.51 -1.53
N MET A 99 -6.27 16.78 -1.33
CA MET A 99 -6.38 15.73 -0.29
C MET A 99 -5.33 14.63 -0.50
N PHE A 100 -5.15 14.16 -1.72
CA PHE A 100 -4.08 13.23 -2.08
C PHE A 100 -2.71 13.74 -1.64
N ASN A 101 -2.39 15.02 -1.89
CA ASN A 101 -1.12 15.59 -1.50
C ASN A 101 -0.95 15.68 0.03
N VAL A 102 -2.03 15.86 0.81
CA VAL A 102 -1.98 15.83 2.28
C VAL A 102 -1.63 14.42 2.76
N PHE A 103 -2.33 13.38 2.29
CA PHE A 103 -2.07 12.01 2.68
C PHE A 103 -0.70 11.52 2.19
N LYS A 104 -0.35 11.81 0.93
CA LYS A 104 0.96 11.48 0.37
C LYS A 104 2.09 12.06 1.23
N TYR A 105 2.00 13.35 1.57
CA TYR A 105 3.00 14.02 2.40
C TYR A 105 3.10 13.38 3.78
N TYR A 106 1.96 13.10 4.42
CA TYR A 106 1.91 12.45 5.73
C TYR A 106 2.60 11.08 5.71
N PHE A 107 2.21 10.18 4.82
CA PHE A 107 2.79 8.85 4.74
C PHE A 107 4.24 8.82 4.26
N GLN A 108 4.67 9.81 3.49
CA GLN A 108 6.04 9.93 3.02
C GLN A 108 7.00 10.46 4.09
N MET A 109 6.56 11.42 4.87
CA MET A 109 7.45 12.22 5.71
C MET A 109 7.36 11.88 7.19
N ASN A 110 6.23 11.36 7.66
CA ASN A 110 6.04 11.04 9.07
C ASN A 110 6.96 9.86 9.50
N PRO A 111 7.89 10.08 10.46
CA PRO A 111 8.82 9.06 10.91
C PRO A 111 8.13 7.91 11.68
N ASP A 112 6.96 8.16 12.25
CA ASP A 112 6.20 7.16 13.03
C ASP A 112 5.45 6.18 12.13
N VAL A 113 5.18 6.59 10.88
CA VAL A 113 4.51 5.75 9.88
C VAL A 113 5.54 5.00 9.04
N ARG A 114 5.87 3.79 9.45
CA ARG A 114 6.90 2.97 8.78
C ARG A 114 6.33 1.71 8.16
N PHE A 115 5.87 1.82 6.93
CA PHE A 115 5.52 0.65 6.14
C PHE A 115 6.78 -0.02 5.60
N LYS A 116 6.99 -1.29 5.96
CA LYS A 116 8.11 -2.08 5.45
C LYS A 116 7.67 -2.86 4.21
N ASN A 117 8.53 -2.88 3.19
CA ASN A 117 8.31 -3.78 2.06
C ASN A 117 8.69 -5.21 2.47
N PRO A 118 7.74 -6.15 2.58
CA PRO A 118 8.04 -7.52 3.01
C PRO A 118 8.71 -8.38 1.92
N VAL A 119 8.75 -7.89 0.68
CA VAL A 119 9.30 -8.61 -0.48
C VAL A 119 10.72 -8.17 -0.80
N SER A 120 11.03 -6.88 -0.60
CA SER A 120 12.32 -6.31 -0.97
C SER A 120 12.88 -5.42 0.13
N SER A 121 14.13 -5.64 0.49
CA SER A 121 14.88 -4.76 1.39
C SER A 121 15.42 -3.50 0.70
N LYS A 122 15.21 -3.34 -0.61
CA LYS A 122 15.67 -2.17 -1.36
C LYS A 122 14.85 -0.95 -0.94
N VAL A 123 15.52 -0.01 -0.29
CA VAL A 123 14.95 1.28 0.10
C VAL A 123 14.96 2.20 -1.12
N LYS A 124 13.79 2.49 -1.68
CA LYS A 124 13.66 3.50 -2.74
C LYS A 124 13.38 4.90 -2.17
N HIS A 125 12.75 4.98 -1.02
CA HIS A 125 12.24 6.23 -0.46
C HIS A 125 12.65 6.41 1.00
N ARG A 126 12.92 7.64 1.38
CA ARG A 126 13.66 8.05 2.58
C ARG A 126 13.08 7.52 3.90
N ASN A 127 11.78 7.46 4.08
CA ASN A 127 11.16 7.16 5.36
C ASN A 127 10.28 5.91 5.38
N SER A 128 9.94 5.33 4.23
CA SER A 128 9.16 4.10 4.19
C SER A 128 9.62 3.18 3.08
N GLN A 129 10.03 1.98 3.46
CA GLN A 129 10.46 0.95 2.49
C GLN A 129 9.27 0.37 1.71
N GLY A 130 8.05 0.53 2.23
CA GLY A 130 6.83 -0.04 1.67
C GLY A 130 5.89 0.98 1.01
N PHE A 131 6.06 2.28 1.26
CA PHE A 131 5.23 3.32 0.66
C PHE A 131 5.94 4.02 -0.49
N ASN A 132 5.33 4.02 -1.67
CA ASN A 132 5.87 4.69 -2.87
C ASN A 132 5.16 6.03 -3.09
N PRO A 133 5.83 7.17 -2.84
CA PRO A 133 5.24 8.49 -3.04
C PRO A 133 5.17 8.92 -4.52
N SER A 134 5.84 8.20 -5.41
CA SER A 134 5.95 8.53 -6.84
C SER A 134 4.92 7.77 -7.70
N CYS A 135 3.70 7.63 -7.21
CA CYS A 135 2.61 6.96 -7.89
C CYS A 135 1.42 7.92 -8.07
N PRO A 136 1.58 8.99 -8.86
CA PRO A 136 0.52 9.98 -9.05
C PRO A 136 -0.64 9.47 -9.89
N SER A 137 -0.44 8.42 -10.68
CA SER A 137 -1.49 7.80 -11.49
C SER A 137 -1.40 6.27 -11.46
N LEU A 138 -2.49 5.58 -11.80
CA LEU A 138 -2.48 4.12 -11.95
C LEU A 138 -1.50 3.63 -13.03
N GLY A 139 -1.19 4.48 -14.03
CA GLY A 139 -0.16 4.20 -15.02
C GLY A 139 1.22 4.04 -14.39
N ASP A 140 1.52 4.84 -13.37
CA ASP A 140 2.79 4.79 -12.65
C ASP A 140 2.87 3.60 -11.67
N ALA A 141 1.73 3.05 -11.25
CA ALA A 141 1.69 1.85 -10.41
C ALA A 141 2.38 0.64 -11.07
N LYS A 142 2.44 0.58 -12.39
CA LYS A 142 3.17 -0.46 -13.11
C LYS A 142 4.66 -0.50 -12.75
N ASN A 143 5.24 0.65 -12.41
CA ASN A 143 6.65 0.80 -12.05
C ASN A 143 6.93 0.51 -10.57
N MET A 144 5.92 0.19 -9.78
CA MET A 144 6.08 -0.22 -8.38
C MET A 144 6.85 -1.53 -8.29
N LEU A 145 7.68 -1.65 -7.25
CA LEU A 145 8.25 -2.94 -6.88
C LEU A 145 7.20 -3.79 -6.14
N PRO A 146 7.28 -5.14 -6.25
CA PRO A 146 6.47 -6.00 -5.41
C PRO A 146 6.65 -5.66 -3.93
N GLY A 147 5.54 -5.56 -3.20
CA GLY A 147 5.52 -5.17 -1.79
C GLY A 147 5.37 -3.67 -1.54
N GLU A 148 5.45 -2.82 -2.55
CA GLU A 148 5.18 -1.39 -2.39
C GLU A 148 3.68 -1.11 -2.39
N THR A 149 3.29 -0.09 -1.60
CA THR A 149 1.94 0.48 -1.57
C THR A 149 2.02 1.96 -1.92
N CYS A 150 1.10 2.46 -2.70
CA CYS A 150 0.97 3.88 -2.98
C CYS A 150 -0.48 4.35 -2.83
N ILE A 151 -0.63 5.66 -2.65
CA ILE A 151 -1.91 6.34 -2.81
C ILE A 151 -1.90 6.98 -4.19
N THR A 152 -3.00 6.88 -4.89
CA THR A 152 -3.21 7.55 -6.18
C THR A 152 -4.64 8.07 -6.26
N TYR A 153 -4.94 8.85 -7.26
CA TYR A 153 -6.29 9.31 -7.54
C TYR A 153 -6.60 9.11 -9.01
N GLU A 154 -7.86 8.86 -9.32
CA GLU A 154 -8.31 8.62 -10.68
C GLU A 154 -9.64 9.31 -10.95
N SER A 155 -9.80 9.81 -12.18
CA SER A 155 -11.07 10.28 -12.71
C SER A 155 -11.58 9.32 -13.78
N LEU A 156 -12.90 9.23 -13.96
CA LEU A 156 -13.56 8.35 -14.94
C LEU A 156 -13.10 8.52 -16.40
N GLY A 157 -12.23 9.48 -16.70
CA GLY A 157 -11.69 9.72 -18.04
C GLY A 157 -10.33 9.09 -18.34
N SER A 158 -9.61 8.58 -17.33
CA SER A 158 -8.29 8.01 -17.55
C SER A 158 -8.38 6.52 -17.88
N ARG A 159 -7.98 6.14 -19.09
CA ARG A 159 -7.99 4.77 -19.63
C ARG A 159 -6.92 3.83 -19.06
N ALA A 160 -6.38 4.11 -17.89
CA ALA A 160 -5.28 3.33 -17.33
C ALA A 160 -5.77 2.26 -16.37
N VAL A 161 -5.49 1.01 -16.71
CA VAL A 161 -5.65 -0.23 -15.93
C VAL A 161 -7.08 -0.45 -15.41
N SER A 162 -7.73 -1.49 -15.88
CA SER A 162 -9.10 -1.94 -15.59
C SER A 162 -9.62 -1.57 -14.19
N VAL A 163 -10.16 -0.38 -14.04
CA VAL A 163 -10.69 0.19 -12.80
C VAL A 163 -12.10 -0.32 -12.52
N ASN A 164 -12.42 -1.50 -13.03
CA ASN A 164 -13.67 -2.19 -12.70
C ASN A 164 -13.85 -2.42 -11.20
N ALA A 165 -12.76 -2.35 -10.42
CA ALA A 165 -12.83 -2.51 -8.97
C ALA A 165 -13.55 -1.35 -8.26
N CYS A 166 -13.48 -0.13 -8.79
CA CYS A 166 -14.10 1.05 -8.18
C CYS A 166 -15.30 1.61 -8.98
N SER A 167 -15.40 1.30 -10.28
CA SER A 167 -16.40 1.87 -11.20
C SER A 167 -17.86 1.54 -10.84
N ASN A 168 -18.11 0.43 -10.16
CA ASN A 168 -19.48 0.02 -9.78
C ASN A 168 -20.09 0.86 -8.64
N LYS A 169 -19.38 1.87 -8.13
CA LYS A 169 -19.84 2.68 -6.99
C LYS A 169 -20.35 4.08 -7.36
N GLY A 170 -20.44 4.42 -8.64
CA GLY A 170 -21.16 5.60 -9.14
C GLY A 170 -20.50 6.96 -8.90
N PHE A 171 -19.18 7.03 -8.70
CA PHE A 171 -18.47 8.28 -8.43
C PHE A 171 -17.49 8.65 -9.55
N ASN A 172 -17.24 9.94 -9.72
CA ASN A 172 -16.43 10.46 -10.83
C ASN A 172 -14.92 10.58 -10.53
N THR A 173 -14.53 10.61 -9.26
CA THR A 173 -13.13 10.71 -8.84
C THR A 173 -12.90 9.94 -7.55
N TRP A 174 -11.78 9.23 -7.47
CA TRP A 174 -11.47 8.30 -6.39
C TRP A 174 -10.08 8.52 -5.84
N LEU A 175 -9.95 8.39 -4.55
CA LEU A 175 -8.68 8.17 -3.90
C LEU A 175 -8.50 6.66 -3.74
N LEU A 176 -7.41 6.15 -4.27
CA LEU A 176 -7.12 4.73 -4.27
C LEU A 176 -5.87 4.42 -3.47
N VAL A 177 -5.90 3.35 -2.70
CA VAL A 177 -4.72 2.75 -2.12
C VAL A 177 -4.39 1.50 -2.92
N VAL A 178 -3.22 1.49 -3.56
CA VAL A 178 -2.78 0.45 -4.48
C VAL A 178 -1.55 -0.23 -3.93
N SER A 179 -1.54 -1.55 -3.88
CA SER A 179 -0.37 -2.34 -3.50
C SER A 179 -0.01 -3.35 -4.57
N LYS A 180 1.28 -3.51 -4.86
CA LYS A 180 1.76 -4.54 -5.77
C LYS A 180 2.13 -5.80 -4.99
N LEU A 181 1.47 -6.91 -5.32
CA LEU A 181 1.67 -8.21 -4.68
C LEU A 181 2.93 -8.92 -5.22
N PRO A 182 3.44 -9.97 -4.53
CA PRO A 182 4.61 -10.71 -4.97
C PRO A 182 4.48 -11.37 -6.34
N ASN A 183 3.25 -11.75 -6.74
CA ASN A 183 2.90 -12.33 -8.03
C ASN A 183 2.71 -11.29 -9.15
N ASN A 184 3.08 -10.02 -8.92
CA ASN A 184 2.87 -8.88 -9.79
C ASN A 184 1.40 -8.45 -9.99
N GLU A 185 0.45 -9.04 -9.32
CA GLU A 185 -0.93 -8.56 -9.28
C GLU A 185 -1.04 -7.30 -8.40
N PHE A 186 -2.13 -6.55 -8.59
CA PHE A 186 -2.42 -5.37 -7.80
C PHE A 186 -3.59 -5.63 -6.86
N TYR A 187 -3.47 -5.12 -5.65
CA TYR A 187 -4.53 -5.08 -4.66
C TYR A 187 -4.96 -3.63 -4.43
N PHE A 188 -6.27 -3.37 -4.49
CA PHE A 188 -6.84 -2.03 -4.46
C PHE A 188 -7.85 -1.87 -3.34
N ASN A 189 -7.80 -0.72 -2.68
CA ASN A 189 -8.89 -0.20 -1.86
C ASN A 189 -9.28 1.19 -2.37
N CYS A 190 -10.59 1.38 -2.58
CA CYS A 190 -11.15 2.62 -3.09
C CYS A 190 -11.71 3.44 -1.95
N ALA A 191 -11.04 4.52 -1.59
CA ALA A 191 -11.60 5.54 -0.73
C ALA A 191 -12.46 6.47 -1.60
N GLY A 192 -13.69 6.03 -1.90
CA GLY A 192 -14.66 6.81 -2.66
C GLY A 192 -15.25 7.94 -1.84
N LYS A 193 -16.28 8.60 -2.39
CA LYS A 193 -17.03 9.67 -1.73
C LYS A 193 -17.36 9.24 -0.30
N ILE A 194 -16.74 9.91 0.67
CA ILE A 194 -16.77 9.54 2.08
C ILE A 194 -17.92 10.28 2.79
N TRP A 195 -18.61 11.16 2.06
CA TRP A 195 -19.75 11.98 2.49
C TRP A 195 -20.87 12.02 1.47
#